data_218e18ce2d56b7523cba0faa76623d7f
#
_entry.id   218e18ce2d56b7523cba0faa76623d7f
#
_cell.length_a   1.000
_cell.length_b   1.000
_cell.length_c   1.000
_cell.angle_alpha   90.00
_cell.angle_beta   90.00
_cell.angle_gamma   90.00
#
_symmetry.space_group_name_H-M   'P 1'
#
loop_
_entity.id
_entity.type
_entity.pdbx_description
1 polymer ?
#
loop_
_entity_poly.entity_id
_entity_poly.type
_entity_poly.pdbx_seq_one_letter_code
_entity_poly.pdbx_strand_id
1 'polypeptide(L)'
;MIKVLVVEDDPMVGKLHEHYLTQIKGFQLCDIVRNSDEALKIMQTKEYNLVILDIFMPGMDGLQLLAKIREQEYDVDVIIVSAANDKDKIKAALRLGAFDYIIKPFEFERFNLALNNYKSRYNLVEEQSILKQDELDKTIIHQDTDVEVTVPKGLDKNTLNTVWSEIIKIDGMFTTEEISAKVGISRVSIRKYLEFLKSLKLLSLDLHRGSVGRPVYKYKCIDKNANIIDLYIQ
;
A
#
# COMPACT_ATOMS: atom_id res chain seq x y z
N MET A 1 15.92 0.85 16.15
CA MET A 1 14.85 -0.04 15.64
C MET A 1 13.51 0.51 16.10
N ILE A 2 12.54 0.55 15.23
CA ILE A 2 11.18 1.05 15.49
C ILE A 2 10.42 -0.01 16.28
N LYS A 3 10.02 0.32 17.51
CA LYS A 3 9.25 -0.55 18.40
C LYS A 3 7.77 -0.53 18.03
N VAL A 4 7.18 -1.68 17.74
CA VAL A 4 5.80 -1.81 17.25
C VAL A 4 4.92 -2.52 18.27
N LEU A 5 3.76 -1.94 18.55
CA LEU A 5 2.62 -2.57 19.22
C LEU A 5 1.56 -2.91 18.17
N VAL A 6 1.03 -4.12 18.19
CA VAL A 6 -0.14 -4.51 17.39
C VAL A 6 -1.34 -4.63 18.29
N VAL A 7 -2.45 -3.99 17.92
CA VAL A 7 -3.74 -4.03 18.61
C VAL A 7 -4.77 -4.61 17.65
N GLU A 8 -5.09 -5.89 17.83
CA GLU A 8 -5.90 -6.69 16.92
C GLU A 8 -6.63 -7.80 17.70
N ASP A 9 -7.93 -7.86 17.65
CA ASP A 9 -8.72 -8.84 18.40
C ASP A 9 -8.70 -10.25 17.78
N ASP A 10 -8.55 -10.33 16.44
CA ASP A 10 -8.39 -11.62 15.74
C ASP A 10 -6.94 -12.13 15.84
N PRO A 11 -6.71 -13.24 16.56
CA PRO A 11 -5.36 -13.80 16.73
C PRO A 11 -4.74 -14.28 15.41
N MET A 12 -5.53 -14.61 14.38
CA MET A 12 -4.98 -15.00 13.08
C MET A 12 -4.42 -13.78 12.32
N VAL A 13 -5.16 -12.66 12.38
CA VAL A 13 -4.71 -11.39 11.78
C VAL A 13 -3.53 -10.83 12.54
N GLY A 14 -3.52 -10.93 13.88
CA GLY A 14 -2.35 -10.55 14.69
C GLY A 14 -1.08 -11.34 14.30
N LYS A 15 -1.20 -12.65 14.08
CA LYS A 15 -0.09 -13.48 13.56
C LYS A 15 0.33 -13.12 12.13
N LEU A 16 -0.60 -12.69 11.28
CA LEU A 16 -0.29 -12.20 9.94
C LEU A 16 0.56 -10.91 10.01
N HIS A 17 0.17 -9.98 10.89
CA HIS A 17 0.96 -8.76 11.13
C HIS A 17 2.36 -9.09 11.67
N GLU A 18 2.48 -10.01 12.62
CA GLU A 18 3.76 -10.52 13.11
C GLU A 18 4.62 -11.07 11.96
N HIS A 19 4.04 -11.96 11.15
CA HIS A 19 4.73 -12.56 10.01
C HIS A 19 5.20 -11.50 9.01
N TYR A 20 4.39 -10.51 8.68
CA TYR A 20 4.76 -9.42 7.77
C TYR A 20 5.85 -8.53 8.36
N LEU A 21 5.76 -8.18 9.65
CA LEU A 21 6.77 -7.38 10.34
C LEU A 21 8.14 -8.05 10.35
N THR A 22 8.21 -9.38 10.49
CA THR A 22 9.49 -10.11 10.47
C THR A 22 10.22 -10.02 9.11
N GLN A 23 9.50 -9.75 8.03
CA GLN A 23 10.06 -9.60 6.69
C GLN A 23 10.57 -8.19 6.40
N ILE A 24 10.23 -7.20 7.23
CA ILE A 24 10.54 -5.79 6.99
C ILE A 24 11.65 -5.34 7.95
N LYS A 25 12.82 -4.98 7.40
CA LYS A 25 13.96 -4.56 8.21
C LYS A 25 13.73 -3.20 8.89
N GLY A 26 14.15 -3.11 10.16
CA GLY A 26 14.14 -1.87 10.94
C GLY A 26 12.98 -1.77 11.93
N PHE A 27 12.07 -2.74 11.95
CA PHE A 27 10.98 -2.85 12.91
C PHE A 27 11.23 -3.98 13.91
N GLN A 28 10.73 -3.79 15.11
CA GLN A 28 10.71 -4.79 16.18
C GLN A 28 9.29 -4.88 16.73
N LEU A 29 8.62 -6.00 16.50
CA LEU A 29 7.36 -6.29 17.17
C LEU A 29 7.67 -6.52 18.66
N CYS A 30 7.09 -5.70 19.52
CA CYS A 30 7.29 -5.79 20.97
C CYS A 30 6.13 -6.53 21.63
N ASP A 31 4.90 -6.21 21.27
CA ASP A 31 3.72 -6.80 21.88
C ASP A 31 2.56 -6.89 20.87
N ILE A 32 1.67 -7.89 21.07
CA ILE A 32 0.37 -8.00 20.42
C ILE A 32 -0.68 -8.07 21.53
N VAL A 33 -1.65 -7.16 21.50
CA VAL A 33 -2.76 -7.10 22.44
C VAL A 33 -4.09 -7.18 21.70
N ARG A 34 -5.15 -7.63 22.39
CA ARG A 34 -6.42 -7.98 21.73
C ARG A 34 -7.55 -6.97 21.92
N ASN A 35 -7.31 -5.94 22.70
CA ASN A 35 -8.32 -4.91 22.95
C ASN A 35 -7.67 -3.60 23.39
N SER A 36 -8.46 -2.55 23.37
CA SER A 36 -8.04 -1.20 23.69
C SER A 36 -7.59 -0.99 25.13
N ASP A 37 -8.21 -1.72 26.08
CA ASP A 37 -7.85 -1.59 27.49
C ASP A 37 -6.47 -2.20 27.78
N GLU A 38 -6.15 -3.35 27.17
CA GLU A 38 -4.82 -3.93 27.23
C GLU A 38 -3.78 -3.00 26.57
N ALA A 39 -4.13 -2.39 25.43
CA ALA A 39 -3.24 -1.44 24.75
C ALA A 39 -2.89 -0.26 25.66
N LEU A 40 -3.88 0.42 26.23
CA LEU A 40 -3.67 1.54 27.15
C LEU A 40 -2.84 1.11 28.38
N LYS A 41 -3.15 -0.06 28.95
CA LYS A 41 -2.43 -0.56 30.12
C LYS A 41 -0.94 -0.82 29.83
N ILE A 42 -0.63 -1.41 28.68
CA ILE A 42 0.77 -1.73 28.34
C ILE A 42 1.55 -0.47 27.95
N MET A 43 0.90 0.51 27.30
CA MET A 43 1.48 1.79 26.95
C MET A 43 1.85 2.66 28.18
N GLN A 44 1.23 2.42 29.35
CA GLN A 44 1.65 3.06 30.59
C GLN A 44 3.00 2.59 31.10
N THR A 45 3.46 1.42 30.69
CA THR A 45 4.67 0.77 31.22
C THR A 45 5.77 0.57 30.18
N LYS A 46 5.43 0.69 28.90
CA LYS A 46 6.37 0.50 27.78
C LYS A 46 6.17 1.61 26.74
N GLU A 47 7.26 1.97 26.10
CA GLU A 47 7.27 2.95 25.00
C GLU A 47 7.28 2.22 23.65
N TYR A 48 6.47 2.72 22.73
CA TYR A 48 6.37 2.26 21.35
C TYR A 48 6.53 3.46 20.42
N ASN A 49 7.08 3.23 19.23
CA ASN A 49 7.17 4.25 18.19
C ASN A 49 5.97 4.19 17.25
N LEU A 50 5.42 2.98 17.06
CA LEU A 50 4.33 2.73 16.12
C LEU A 50 3.30 1.77 16.71
N VAL A 51 2.02 2.11 16.56
CA VAL A 51 0.89 1.21 16.83
C VAL A 51 0.24 0.82 15.50
N ILE A 52 0.08 -0.47 15.25
CA ILE A 52 -0.77 -1.01 14.19
C ILE A 52 -2.10 -1.37 14.83
N LEU A 53 -3.18 -0.71 14.40
CA LEU A 53 -4.46 -0.68 15.12
C LEU A 53 -5.63 -1.09 14.23
N ASP A 54 -6.38 -2.12 14.63
CA ASP A 54 -7.71 -2.33 14.06
C ASP A 54 -8.75 -1.41 14.70
N ILE A 55 -9.74 -1.01 13.89
CA ILE A 55 -10.89 -0.24 14.37
C ILE A 55 -11.93 -1.17 15.03
N PHE A 56 -12.18 -2.32 14.41
CA PHE A 56 -13.25 -3.20 14.87
C PHE A 56 -12.77 -4.15 15.97
N MET A 57 -12.92 -3.70 17.20
CA MET A 57 -12.61 -4.51 18.38
C MET A 57 -13.76 -4.46 19.38
N PRO A 58 -13.97 -5.52 20.19
CA PRO A 58 -14.97 -5.54 21.25
C PRO A 58 -14.70 -4.47 22.31
N GLY A 59 -15.76 -3.83 22.79
CA GLY A 59 -15.69 -2.79 23.82
C GLY A 59 -15.34 -1.42 23.23
N MET A 60 -14.20 -0.87 23.59
CA MET A 60 -13.69 0.38 23.04
C MET A 60 -13.12 0.15 21.64
N ASP A 61 -13.69 0.77 20.62
CA ASP A 61 -13.19 0.66 19.24
C ASP A 61 -11.84 1.35 19.02
N GLY A 62 -11.19 1.04 17.88
CA GLY A 62 -9.86 1.59 17.59
C GLY A 62 -9.83 3.10 17.36
N LEU A 63 -10.92 3.74 16.91
CA LEU A 63 -10.97 5.20 16.80
C LEU A 63 -11.05 5.86 18.17
N GLN A 64 -11.79 5.28 19.10
CA GLN A 64 -11.83 5.74 20.49
C GLN A 64 -10.48 5.52 21.18
N LEU A 65 -9.78 4.43 20.90
CA LEU A 65 -8.42 4.21 21.39
C LEU A 65 -7.47 5.26 20.83
N LEU A 66 -7.52 5.53 19.52
CA LEU A 66 -6.68 6.55 18.88
C LEU A 66 -6.94 7.93 19.50
N ALA A 67 -8.20 8.28 19.74
CA ALA A 67 -8.54 9.55 20.42
C ALA A 67 -7.94 9.62 21.82
N LYS A 68 -8.00 8.54 22.62
CA LYS A 68 -7.39 8.48 23.95
C LYS A 68 -5.86 8.54 23.90
N ILE A 69 -5.22 7.91 22.92
CA ILE A 69 -3.77 8.01 22.71
C ILE A 69 -3.37 9.47 22.51
N ARG A 70 -4.15 10.24 21.74
CA ARG A 70 -3.90 11.68 21.53
C ARG A 70 -4.24 12.54 22.76
N GLU A 71 -5.35 12.25 23.44
CA GLU A 71 -5.76 12.94 24.66
C GLU A 71 -4.73 12.77 25.80
N GLN A 72 -4.11 11.60 25.89
CA GLN A 72 -3.08 11.29 26.90
C GLN A 72 -1.66 11.64 26.44
N GLU A 73 -1.52 12.30 25.29
CA GLU A 73 -0.25 12.80 24.75
C GLU A 73 0.84 11.72 24.61
N TYR A 74 0.44 10.46 24.31
CA TYR A 74 1.43 9.43 24.01
C TYR A 74 2.21 9.78 22.74
N ASP A 75 3.54 9.77 22.84
CA ASP A 75 4.46 10.00 21.72
C ASP A 75 4.58 8.72 20.88
N VAL A 76 3.54 8.46 20.09
CA VAL A 76 3.44 7.27 19.24
C VAL A 76 2.66 7.57 17.98
N ASP A 77 3.14 7.08 16.85
CA ASP A 77 2.41 7.12 15.59
C ASP A 77 1.47 5.91 15.46
N VAL A 78 0.40 6.07 14.66
CA VAL A 78 -0.61 5.03 14.49
C VAL A 78 -0.87 4.79 13.01
N ILE A 79 -0.77 3.52 12.57
CA ILE A 79 -1.27 3.04 11.28
C ILE A 79 -2.53 2.23 11.55
N ILE A 80 -3.63 2.62 10.90
CA ILE A 80 -4.89 1.88 10.97
C ILE A 80 -4.86 0.73 9.96
N VAL A 81 -5.28 -0.47 10.39
CA VAL A 81 -5.46 -1.64 9.51
C VAL A 81 -6.82 -2.25 9.80
N SER A 82 -7.84 -1.93 9.01
CA SER A 82 -9.21 -2.30 9.35
C SER A 82 -10.08 -2.67 8.15
N ALA A 83 -11.13 -3.47 8.38
CA ALA A 83 -12.17 -3.75 7.39
C ALA A 83 -13.11 -2.53 7.17
N ALA A 84 -13.01 -1.48 7.99
CA ALA A 84 -13.79 -0.27 7.82
C ALA A 84 -13.36 0.46 6.54
N ASN A 85 -14.27 0.52 5.58
CA ASN A 85 -14.09 1.27 4.31
C ASN A 85 -15.03 2.49 4.23
N ASP A 86 -15.68 2.81 5.32
CA ASP A 86 -16.57 3.97 5.45
C ASP A 86 -15.75 5.27 5.45
N LYS A 87 -16.14 6.20 4.60
CA LYS A 87 -15.46 7.51 4.44
C LYS A 87 -15.39 8.30 5.75
N ASP A 88 -16.41 8.20 6.61
CA ASP A 88 -16.44 8.97 7.84
C ASP A 88 -15.45 8.42 8.87
N LYS A 89 -15.29 7.11 8.96
CA LYS A 89 -14.26 6.47 9.81
C LYS A 89 -12.86 6.77 9.32
N ILE A 90 -12.63 6.70 8.00
CA ILE A 90 -11.33 7.07 7.41
C ILE A 90 -10.99 8.52 7.71
N LYS A 91 -11.94 9.45 7.50
CA LYS A 91 -11.74 10.87 7.82
C LYS A 91 -11.49 11.10 9.31
N ALA A 92 -12.19 10.39 10.19
CA ALA A 92 -11.99 10.49 11.63
C ALA A 92 -10.58 10.04 12.03
N ALA A 93 -10.11 8.90 11.52
CA ALA A 93 -8.77 8.39 11.76
C ALA A 93 -7.68 9.40 11.31
N LEU A 94 -7.81 9.94 10.09
CA LEU A 94 -6.86 10.92 9.56
C LEU A 94 -6.86 12.24 10.36
N ARG A 95 -8.04 12.71 10.79
CA ARG A 95 -8.14 13.91 11.65
C ARG A 95 -7.54 13.71 13.04
N LEU A 96 -7.56 12.48 13.55
CA LEU A 96 -6.90 12.09 14.80
C LEU A 96 -5.40 11.84 14.62
N GLY A 97 -4.86 12.14 13.44
CA GLY A 97 -3.43 12.01 13.16
C GLY A 97 -2.96 10.57 12.95
N ALA A 98 -3.80 9.69 12.38
CA ALA A 98 -3.31 8.43 11.87
C ALA A 98 -2.32 8.68 10.73
N PHE A 99 -1.17 7.99 10.77
CA PHE A 99 -0.12 8.11 9.76
C PHE A 99 -0.56 7.55 8.41
N ASP A 100 -1.21 6.38 8.43
CA ASP A 100 -1.73 5.72 7.23
C ASP A 100 -2.98 4.90 7.57
N TYR A 101 -3.74 4.52 6.53
CA TYR A 101 -4.94 3.72 6.64
C TYR A 101 -4.94 2.60 5.61
N ILE A 102 -4.94 1.35 6.08
CA ILE A 102 -4.94 0.14 5.26
C ILE A 102 -6.29 -0.55 5.38
N ILE A 103 -6.97 -0.74 4.25
CA ILE A 103 -8.28 -1.43 4.22
C ILE A 103 -8.04 -2.93 4.03
N LYS A 104 -8.59 -3.76 4.94
CA LYS A 104 -8.64 -5.22 4.82
C LYS A 104 -9.66 -5.65 3.75
N PRO A 105 -9.39 -6.68 2.91
CA PRO A 105 -8.14 -7.45 2.82
C PRO A 105 -7.04 -6.68 2.07
N PHE A 106 -5.80 -6.85 2.50
CA PHE A 106 -4.64 -6.22 1.88
C PHE A 106 -3.53 -7.24 1.63
N GLU A 107 -2.71 -6.99 0.62
CA GLU A 107 -1.53 -7.78 0.29
C GLU A 107 -0.30 -7.27 1.05
N PHE A 108 0.73 -8.12 1.14
CA PHE A 108 1.99 -7.78 1.82
C PHE A 108 2.61 -6.48 1.29
N GLU A 109 2.53 -6.24 -0.02
CA GLU A 109 3.08 -5.07 -0.69
C GLU A 109 2.51 -3.77 -0.14
N ARG A 110 1.18 -3.70 0.10
CA ARG A 110 0.53 -2.51 0.68
C ARG A 110 0.97 -2.26 2.12
N PHE A 111 1.09 -3.31 2.91
CA PHE A 111 1.57 -3.22 4.29
C PHE A 111 3.05 -2.81 4.35
N ASN A 112 3.89 -3.43 3.51
CA ASN A 112 5.29 -3.09 3.38
C ASN A 112 5.52 -1.63 2.94
N LEU A 113 4.69 -1.14 2.01
CA LEU A 113 4.72 0.24 1.56
C LEU A 113 4.44 1.22 2.72
N ALA A 114 3.38 1.00 3.49
CA ALA A 114 3.02 1.83 4.63
C ALA A 114 4.15 1.91 5.67
N LEU A 115 4.75 0.76 5.98
CA LEU A 115 5.84 0.70 6.95
C LEU A 115 7.13 1.33 6.44
N ASN A 116 7.48 1.17 5.17
CA ASN A 116 8.66 1.83 4.62
C ASN A 116 8.48 3.35 4.56
N ASN A 117 7.30 3.86 4.20
CA ASN A 117 6.98 5.29 4.25
C ASN A 117 7.10 5.82 5.68
N TYR A 118 6.55 5.09 6.65
CA TYR A 118 6.69 5.44 8.06
C TYR A 118 8.16 5.49 8.49
N LYS A 119 8.94 4.46 8.18
CA LYS A 119 10.37 4.37 8.53
C LYS A 119 11.17 5.52 7.92
N SER A 120 10.91 5.88 6.66
CA SER A 120 11.61 6.99 6.00
C SER A 120 11.35 8.31 6.73
N ARG A 121 10.08 8.56 7.10
CA ARG A 121 9.71 9.76 7.87
C ARG A 121 10.30 9.73 9.29
N TYR A 122 10.21 8.60 9.99
CA TYR A 122 10.75 8.42 11.32
C TYR A 122 12.25 8.71 11.35
N ASN A 123 13.03 8.12 10.44
CA ASN A 123 14.46 8.34 10.35
C ASN A 123 14.81 9.81 10.05
N LEU A 124 14.06 10.47 9.19
CA LEU A 124 14.28 11.88 8.86
C LEU A 124 14.12 12.78 10.10
N VAL A 125 13.10 12.53 10.92
CA VAL A 125 12.81 13.34 12.10
C VAL A 125 13.81 13.04 13.24
N GLU A 126 14.19 11.77 13.42
CA GLU A 126 15.07 11.34 14.51
C GLU A 126 16.57 11.62 14.22
N GLU A 127 17.01 11.49 12.96
CA GLU A 127 18.45 11.58 12.61
C GLU A 127 18.93 13.03 12.40
N GLN A 128 18.02 13.99 12.26
CA GLN A 128 18.41 15.37 11.97
C GLN A 128 17.95 16.35 13.05
N SER A 129 18.92 16.94 13.75
CA SER A 129 18.67 18.03 14.71
C SER A 129 18.24 19.36 14.05
N ILE A 130 18.45 19.52 12.74
CA ILE A 130 18.02 20.69 11.95
C ILE A 130 17.57 20.19 10.58
N LEU A 131 16.27 20.20 10.35
CA LEU A 131 15.68 19.86 9.06
C LEU A 131 15.70 21.08 8.13
N LYS A 132 16.18 20.90 6.89
CA LYS A 132 16.03 21.92 5.85
C LYS A 132 14.66 21.83 5.20
N GLN A 133 14.12 22.97 4.76
CA GLN A 133 12.80 23.03 4.14
C GLN A 133 12.69 22.07 2.94
N ASP A 134 13.72 21.99 2.08
CA ASP A 134 13.73 21.09 0.91
C ASP A 134 13.62 19.59 1.29
N GLU A 135 14.11 19.20 2.46
CA GLU A 135 14.04 17.82 2.97
C GLU A 135 12.66 17.53 3.57
N LEU A 136 12.07 18.50 4.26
CA LEU A 136 10.69 18.44 4.73
C LEU A 136 9.71 18.36 3.57
N ASP A 137 9.89 19.19 2.55
CA ASP A 137 9.01 19.22 1.38
C ASP A 137 9.03 17.88 0.63
N LYS A 138 10.21 17.26 0.46
CA LYS A 138 10.34 15.93 -0.16
C LYS A 138 9.68 14.82 0.65
N THR A 139 9.71 14.89 1.97
CA THR A 139 9.28 13.76 2.82
C THR A 139 7.84 13.91 3.32
N ILE A 140 7.37 15.16 3.53
CA ILE A 140 6.03 15.42 4.09
C ILE A 140 5.04 15.82 2.99
N ILE A 141 5.46 16.62 2.01
CA ILE A 141 4.58 17.16 0.97
C ILE A 141 4.48 16.23 -0.24
N HIS A 142 5.56 15.51 -0.57
CA HIS A 142 5.59 14.56 -1.68
C HIS A 142 5.27 13.12 -1.26
N GLN A 143 4.38 12.91 -0.27
CA GLN A 143 3.84 11.58 0.03
C GLN A 143 3.10 10.92 -1.15
N ASP A 144 2.86 11.66 -2.23
CA ASP A 144 2.20 11.14 -3.43
C ASP A 144 3.17 10.70 -4.56
N THR A 145 4.51 10.91 -4.47
CA THR A 145 5.34 10.74 -5.68
C THR A 145 6.71 10.08 -5.55
N ASP A 146 7.27 9.83 -4.36
CA ASP A 146 8.60 9.18 -4.26
C ASP A 146 8.57 7.81 -3.56
N VAL A 147 7.61 6.98 -3.91
CA VAL A 147 7.86 5.55 -3.93
C VAL A 147 8.77 5.34 -5.15
N GLU A 148 10.03 4.90 -4.97
CA GLU A 148 10.72 4.19 -6.05
C GLU A 148 9.86 2.98 -6.41
N VAL A 149 8.87 3.24 -7.24
CA VAL A 149 7.97 2.25 -7.77
C VAL A 149 8.79 1.46 -8.78
N THR A 150 9.49 0.45 -8.27
CA THR A 150 10.30 -0.39 -9.13
C THR A 150 9.40 -1.32 -9.92
N VAL A 151 9.63 -1.36 -11.22
CA VAL A 151 8.98 -2.34 -12.10
C VAL A 151 9.31 -3.74 -11.57
N PRO A 152 8.34 -4.65 -11.46
CA PRO A 152 8.56 -6.01 -10.95
C PRO A 152 9.72 -6.73 -11.65
N LYS A 153 10.46 -7.58 -10.91
CA LYS A 153 11.57 -8.37 -11.48
C LYS A 153 11.17 -9.07 -12.77
N GLY A 154 11.91 -8.82 -13.84
CA GLY A 154 11.69 -9.40 -15.16
C GLY A 154 10.83 -8.54 -16.09
N LEU A 155 10.48 -7.33 -15.69
CA LEU A 155 9.96 -6.26 -16.53
C LEU A 155 11.01 -5.12 -16.61
N ASP A 156 11.06 -4.47 -17.77
CA ASP A 156 11.95 -3.33 -18.05
C ASP A 156 11.15 -2.04 -18.20
N LYS A 157 11.61 -0.93 -17.62
CA LYS A 157 10.94 0.38 -17.64
C LYS A 157 10.67 0.88 -19.06
N ASN A 158 11.68 0.84 -19.92
CA ASN A 158 11.57 1.36 -21.28
C ASN A 158 10.58 0.54 -22.10
N THR A 159 10.61 -0.78 -21.92
CA THR A 159 9.68 -1.70 -22.57
C THR A 159 8.26 -1.48 -22.04
N LEU A 160 8.09 -1.25 -20.73
CA LEU A 160 6.78 -0.93 -20.14
C LEU A 160 6.21 0.36 -20.75
N ASN A 161 7.02 1.40 -20.87
CA ASN A 161 6.63 2.67 -21.50
C ASN A 161 6.21 2.46 -22.96
N THR A 162 6.98 1.68 -23.72
CA THR A 162 6.65 1.36 -25.11
C THR A 162 5.33 0.60 -25.22
N VAL A 163 5.13 -0.41 -24.38
CA VAL A 163 3.88 -1.19 -24.33
C VAL A 163 2.69 -0.30 -23.98
N TRP A 164 2.83 0.55 -22.96
CA TRP A 164 1.77 1.47 -22.54
C TRP A 164 1.43 2.49 -23.64
N SER A 165 2.44 3.09 -24.26
CA SER A 165 2.28 4.04 -25.36
C SER A 165 1.52 3.47 -26.55
N GLU A 166 1.66 2.16 -26.84
CA GLU A 166 0.89 1.50 -27.89
C GLU A 166 -0.54 1.17 -27.45
N ILE A 167 -0.75 0.83 -26.17
CA ILE A 167 -2.08 0.51 -25.62
C ILE A 167 -3.00 1.73 -25.65
N ILE A 168 -2.53 2.91 -25.22
CA ILE A 168 -3.34 4.13 -25.14
C ILE A 168 -3.82 4.63 -26.52
N LYS A 169 -3.14 4.25 -27.60
CA LYS A 169 -3.52 4.57 -28.99
C LYS A 169 -4.68 3.72 -29.50
N ILE A 170 -5.04 2.64 -28.77
CA ILE A 170 -6.08 1.73 -29.20
C ILE A 170 -7.42 2.15 -28.64
N ASP A 171 -8.40 2.32 -29.54
CA ASP A 171 -9.79 2.51 -29.16
C ASP A 171 -10.50 1.16 -29.19
N GLY A 172 -10.78 0.59 -27.99
CA GLY A 172 -11.50 -0.66 -27.86
C GLY A 172 -10.69 -1.78 -27.21
N MET A 173 -11.01 -3.03 -27.55
CA MET A 173 -10.35 -4.23 -27.05
C MET A 173 -9.19 -4.62 -27.95
N PHE A 174 -8.16 -5.17 -27.32
CA PHE A 174 -6.96 -5.68 -28.03
C PHE A 174 -6.50 -7.01 -27.44
N THR A 175 -5.66 -7.70 -28.18
CA THR A 175 -5.09 -9.00 -27.82
C THR A 175 -3.60 -8.86 -27.52
N THR A 176 -3.05 -9.86 -26.82
CA THR A 176 -1.59 -9.96 -26.63
C THR A 176 -0.83 -10.01 -27.96
N GLU A 177 -1.41 -10.62 -29.00
CA GLU A 177 -0.81 -10.74 -30.33
C GLU A 177 -0.68 -9.40 -31.03
N GLU A 178 -1.73 -8.55 -30.96
CA GLU A 178 -1.74 -7.23 -31.56
C GLU A 178 -0.67 -6.32 -30.93
N ILE A 179 -0.53 -6.33 -29.60
CA ILE A 179 0.51 -5.57 -28.93
C ILE A 179 1.90 -6.12 -29.23
N SER A 180 2.05 -7.47 -29.24
CA SER A 180 3.31 -8.13 -29.61
C SER A 180 3.80 -7.73 -31.00
N ALA A 181 2.89 -7.65 -31.97
CA ALA A 181 3.21 -7.23 -33.34
C ALA A 181 3.63 -5.74 -33.41
N LYS A 182 2.99 -4.86 -32.61
CA LYS A 182 3.29 -3.42 -32.60
C LYS A 182 4.60 -3.09 -31.90
N VAL A 183 4.88 -3.77 -30.78
CA VAL A 183 6.07 -3.50 -29.93
C VAL A 183 7.29 -4.30 -30.40
N GLY A 184 7.10 -5.37 -31.15
CA GLY A 184 8.20 -6.20 -31.68
C GLY A 184 8.83 -7.16 -30.67
N ILE A 185 8.15 -7.47 -29.56
CA ILE A 185 8.62 -8.43 -28.56
C ILE A 185 7.69 -9.65 -28.43
N SER A 186 8.18 -10.73 -27.81
CA SER A 186 7.46 -12.00 -27.74
C SER A 186 6.12 -11.87 -27.01
N ARG A 187 5.11 -12.67 -27.42
CA ARG A 187 3.81 -12.73 -26.75
C ARG A 187 3.93 -13.10 -25.27
N VAL A 188 4.90 -13.95 -24.91
CA VAL A 188 5.16 -14.33 -23.52
C VAL A 188 5.62 -13.13 -22.70
N SER A 189 6.49 -12.30 -23.27
CA SER A 189 6.94 -11.05 -22.63
C SER A 189 5.79 -10.05 -22.51
N ILE A 190 5.06 -9.76 -23.61
CA ILE A 190 3.91 -8.86 -23.59
C ILE A 190 2.90 -9.27 -22.52
N ARG A 191 2.60 -10.57 -22.40
CA ARG A 191 1.64 -11.04 -21.39
C ARG A 191 2.02 -10.64 -19.96
N LYS A 192 3.31 -10.64 -19.62
CA LYS A 192 3.77 -10.19 -18.29
C LYS A 192 3.48 -8.70 -18.06
N TYR A 193 3.71 -7.86 -19.08
CA TYR A 193 3.39 -6.43 -19.00
C TYR A 193 1.88 -6.19 -18.90
N LEU A 194 1.06 -6.91 -19.66
CA LEU A 194 -0.40 -6.79 -19.60
C LEU A 194 -0.97 -7.26 -18.26
N GLU A 195 -0.45 -8.34 -17.66
CA GLU A 195 -0.85 -8.76 -16.31
C GLU A 195 -0.41 -7.75 -15.25
N PHE A 196 0.76 -7.14 -15.40
CA PHE A 196 1.20 -6.06 -14.52
C PHE A 196 0.27 -4.84 -14.63
N LEU A 197 -0.01 -4.35 -15.83
CA LEU A 197 -0.94 -3.23 -16.06
C LEU A 197 -2.36 -3.53 -15.56
N LYS A 198 -2.78 -4.78 -15.64
CA LYS A 198 -4.05 -5.26 -15.08
C LYS A 198 -4.03 -5.23 -13.54
N SER A 199 -2.92 -5.63 -12.90
CA SER A 199 -2.78 -5.53 -11.44
C SER A 199 -2.86 -4.10 -10.94
N LEU A 200 -2.42 -3.13 -11.75
CA LEU A 200 -2.60 -1.69 -11.51
C LEU A 200 -4.01 -1.17 -11.82
N LYS A 201 -4.95 -2.05 -12.20
CA LYS A 201 -6.33 -1.70 -12.61
C LYS A 201 -6.40 -0.78 -13.83
N LEU A 202 -5.34 -0.71 -14.63
CA LEU A 202 -5.32 0.06 -15.89
C LEU A 202 -5.96 -0.70 -17.05
N LEU A 203 -6.00 -2.03 -16.96
CA LEU A 203 -6.60 -2.91 -17.95
C LEU A 203 -7.68 -3.80 -17.33
N SER A 204 -8.79 -3.99 -18.05
CA SER A 204 -9.73 -5.09 -17.83
C SER A 204 -9.43 -6.25 -18.78
N LEU A 205 -9.79 -7.46 -18.36
CA LEU A 205 -9.62 -8.69 -19.14
C LEU A 205 -10.99 -9.31 -19.40
N ASP A 206 -11.30 -9.52 -20.67
CA ASP A 206 -12.50 -10.21 -21.11
C ASP A 206 -12.16 -11.51 -21.85
N LEU A 207 -12.93 -12.56 -21.55
CA LEU A 207 -12.80 -13.86 -22.21
C LEU A 207 -13.80 -13.95 -23.36
N HIS A 208 -13.33 -13.78 -24.58
CA HIS A 208 -14.14 -13.98 -25.77
C HIS A 208 -14.12 -15.44 -26.23
N ARG A 209 -15.26 -16.12 -26.14
CA ARG A 209 -15.48 -17.44 -26.75
C ARG A 209 -16.02 -17.23 -28.16
N GLY A 210 -15.20 -17.50 -29.16
CA GLY A 210 -15.68 -17.60 -30.54
C GLY A 210 -16.57 -18.84 -30.74
N SER A 211 -17.34 -18.88 -31.83
CA SER A 211 -18.20 -20.01 -32.18
C SER A 211 -17.41 -21.33 -32.45
N VAL A 212 -16.14 -21.22 -32.82
CA VAL A 212 -15.21 -22.35 -33.02
C VAL A 212 -13.81 -21.89 -32.64
N GLY A 213 -13.09 -22.63 -31.75
CA GLY A 213 -11.71 -22.35 -31.41
C GLY A 213 -11.43 -22.21 -29.92
N ARG A 214 -10.16 -22.00 -29.55
CA ARG A 214 -9.75 -21.73 -28.17
C ARG A 214 -10.23 -20.32 -27.74
N PRO A 215 -10.65 -20.13 -26.47
CA PRO A 215 -11.00 -18.82 -25.96
C PRO A 215 -9.84 -17.82 -26.15
N VAL A 216 -10.16 -16.62 -26.62
CA VAL A 216 -9.18 -15.55 -26.81
C VAL A 216 -9.34 -14.51 -25.70
N TYR A 217 -8.26 -14.23 -25.01
CA TYR A 217 -8.18 -13.17 -24.01
C TYR A 217 -8.06 -11.83 -24.70
N LYS A 218 -9.01 -10.93 -24.40
CA LYS A 218 -8.99 -9.54 -24.87
C LYS A 218 -8.88 -8.59 -23.70
N TYR A 219 -8.02 -7.60 -23.82
CA TYR A 219 -7.80 -6.56 -22.84
C TYR A 219 -8.46 -5.26 -23.31
N LYS A 220 -8.89 -4.46 -22.37
CA LYS A 220 -9.43 -3.10 -22.64
C LYS A 220 -8.79 -2.12 -21.66
N CYS A 221 -8.30 -0.99 -22.15
CA CYS A 221 -7.82 0.10 -21.31
C CYS A 221 -8.99 0.73 -20.56
N ILE A 222 -8.86 0.89 -19.24
CA ILE A 222 -9.87 1.46 -18.35
C ILE A 222 -9.71 2.97 -18.31
N ASP A 223 -8.47 3.45 -18.13
CA ASP A 223 -8.14 4.86 -18.05
C ASP A 223 -6.84 5.14 -18.83
N LYS A 224 -6.95 5.91 -19.89
CA LYS A 224 -5.82 6.30 -20.76
C LYS A 224 -4.99 7.44 -20.18
N ASN A 225 -5.51 8.19 -19.22
CA ASN A 225 -4.87 9.35 -18.59
C ASN A 225 -4.38 9.04 -17.17
N ALA A 226 -4.23 7.76 -16.84
CA ALA A 226 -3.82 7.35 -15.51
C ALA A 226 -2.37 7.75 -15.21
N ASN A 227 -2.17 8.73 -14.34
CA ASN A 227 -0.85 9.20 -13.90
C ASN A 227 -0.06 8.13 -13.12
N ILE A 228 -0.72 7.06 -12.68
CA ILE A 228 -0.08 5.98 -11.92
C ILE A 228 1.03 5.28 -12.72
N ILE A 229 0.91 5.23 -14.05
CA ILE A 229 1.94 4.60 -14.90
C ILE A 229 3.22 5.44 -14.93
N ASP A 230 3.12 6.77 -14.81
CA ASP A 230 4.26 7.68 -14.82
C ASP A 230 5.22 7.38 -13.67
N LEU A 231 4.71 6.90 -12.53
CA LEU A 231 5.49 6.48 -11.38
C LEU A 231 6.43 5.29 -11.68
N TYR A 232 6.11 4.47 -12.69
CA TYR A 232 6.88 3.28 -13.07
C TYR A 232 7.83 3.55 -14.25
N ILE A 233 7.62 4.61 -15.03
CA ILE A 233 8.37 4.91 -16.24
C ILE A 233 9.28 6.15 -16.15
N GLN A 234 9.10 6.97 -15.10
CA GLN A 234 10.09 8.00 -14.71
C GLN A 234 11.20 7.34 -13.88
#